data_0f7ee456b0c6c085a995ef7cea2b3ec2
#
_entry.id   0f7ee456b0c6c085a995ef7cea2b3ec2
#
_cell.length_a   1.000
_cell.length_b   1.000
_cell.length_c   1.000
_cell.angle_alpha   90.00
_cell.angle_beta   90.00
_cell.angle_gamma   90.00
#
_symmetry.space_group_name_H-M   'P 1'
#
loop_
_entity.id
_entity.type
_entity.pdbx_description
1 polymer ?
#
loop_
_entity_poly.entity_id
_entity_poly.type
_entity_poly.pdbx_seq_one_letter_code
_entity_poly.pdbx_strand_id
1 'polypeptide(L)'
;DDENINSQPFMRYRERFLYSMEGVNHAASVSGEVKGHYLNATASTMEDMYERANLCVELGSVIVMIDLVIGYTAIQTMGKWSRENDCILHLHRAGNSTYSRQKNHGTNFRVICKWMRMAGVDHIHAGTVVGKLEGDPLMIKGFYNTLLDFKSEINLPQGLFFAQDWASLRKCVPVASGGMH
;
A
#
# COMPACT_ATOMS: atom_id res chain seq x y z
N ASP A 1 1.61 9.06 7.77
CA ASP A 1 2.42 8.15 6.96
C ASP A 1 3.80 8.73 6.69
N ASP A 2 4.70 7.88 6.27
CA ASP A 2 6.05 8.27 5.88
C ASP A 2 6.08 8.66 4.38
N GLU A 3 7.17 9.31 3.97
CA GLU A 3 7.35 9.70 2.58
C GLU A 3 7.64 8.50 1.67
N ASN A 4 7.10 8.55 0.46
CA ASN A 4 7.45 7.59 -0.59
C ASN A 4 8.75 7.95 -1.34
N ILE A 5 9.33 9.11 -1.05
CA ILE A 5 10.65 9.55 -1.54
C ILE A 5 11.64 9.44 -0.39
N ASN A 6 12.41 8.37 -0.37
CA ASN A 6 13.27 8.07 0.77
C ASN A 6 14.78 8.09 0.43
N SER A 7 15.17 8.82 -0.59
CA SER A 7 16.57 8.96 -1.03
C SER A 7 17.10 10.39 -0.92
N GLN A 8 16.49 11.22 -0.08
CA GLN A 8 16.95 12.59 0.11
C GLN A 8 18.24 12.62 0.95
N PRO A 9 19.30 13.32 0.54
CA PRO A 9 20.57 13.38 1.29
C PRO A 9 20.43 13.97 2.69
N PHE A 10 19.43 14.83 2.89
CA PHE A 10 19.16 15.53 4.15
C PHE A 10 18.09 14.83 5.02
N MET A 11 17.56 13.70 4.56
CA MET A 11 16.49 12.96 5.23
C MET A 11 16.77 11.46 5.15
N ARG A 12 17.80 11.02 5.84
CA ARG A 12 18.19 9.61 5.86
C ARG A 12 17.11 8.77 6.54
N TYR A 13 16.88 7.56 6.04
CA TYR A 13 15.79 6.71 6.53
C TYR A 13 15.87 6.42 8.04
N ARG A 14 17.07 6.23 8.60
CA ARG A 14 17.22 5.99 10.05
C ARG A 14 16.72 7.15 10.89
N GLU A 15 17.12 8.37 10.54
CA GLU A 15 16.69 9.59 11.23
C GLU A 15 15.19 9.83 11.06
N ARG A 16 14.68 9.67 9.82
CA ARG A 16 13.26 9.80 9.52
C ARG A 16 12.42 8.81 10.31
N PHE A 17 12.82 7.55 10.41
CA PHE A 17 12.11 6.54 11.17
C PHE A 17 12.08 6.86 12.66
N LEU A 18 13.22 7.23 13.22
CA LEU A 18 13.33 7.61 14.64
C LEU A 18 12.43 8.79 14.97
N TYR A 19 12.54 9.89 14.23
CA TYR A 19 11.75 11.10 14.51
C TYR A 19 10.25 10.89 14.24
N SER A 20 9.89 10.11 13.21
CA SER A 20 8.50 9.78 12.94
C SER A 20 7.89 8.98 14.10
N MET A 21 8.60 7.96 14.58
CA MET A 21 8.11 7.14 15.69
C MET A 21 8.10 7.90 17.02
N GLU A 22 9.07 8.79 17.27
CA GLU A 22 9.04 9.70 18.41
C GLU A 22 7.80 10.59 18.39
N GLY A 23 7.49 11.20 17.24
CA GLY A 23 6.29 12.00 17.06
C GLY A 23 4.99 11.22 17.27
N VAL A 24 4.92 9.99 16.74
CA VAL A 24 3.76 9.09 16.92
C VAL A 24 3.58 8.70 18.37
N ASN A 25 4.65 8.32 19.05
CA ASN A 25 4.61 7.94 20.47
C ASN A 25 4.22 9.13 21.36
N HIS A 26 4.75 10.32 21.06
CA HIS A 26 4.35 11.55 21.74
C HIS A 26 2.85 11.83 21.55
N ALA A 27 2.36 11.78 20.32
CA ALA A 27 0.95 11.99 20.03
C ALA A 27 0.04 10.96 20.73
N ALA A 28 0.46 9.69 20.78
CA ALA A 28 -0.26 8.64 21.48
C ALA A 28 -0.30 8.90 22.99
N SER A 29 0.82 9.31 23.59
CA SER A 29 0.91 9.61 25.03
C SER A 29 0.04 10.80 25.45
N VAL A 30 -0.01 11.84 24.61
CA VAL A 30 -0.81 13.05 24.88
C VAL A 30 -2.31 12.80 24.71
N SER A 31 -2.69 12.06 23.67
CA SER A 31 -4.10 11.81 23.38
C SER A 31 -4.71 10.64 24.16
N GLY A 32 -3.89 9.73 24.69
CA GLY A 32 -4.34 8.47 25.28
C GLY A 32 -4.85 7.46 24.26
N GLU A 33 -4.66 7.71 22.96
CA GLU A 33 -5.11 6.86 21.87
C GLU A 33 -3.93 6.20 21.17
N VAL A 34 -4.10 4.95 20.76
CA VAL A 34 -3.12 4.26 19.89
C VAL A 34 -3.12 4.94 18.51
N LYS A 35 -1.96 5.39 18.06
CA LYS A 35 -1.79 6.01 16.75
C LYS A 35 -1.11 5.02 15.80
N GLY A 36 -1.79 4.72 14.68
CA GLY A 36 -1.20 3.94 13.60
C GLY A 36 -0.25 4.79 12.75
N HIS A 37 0.85 4.20 12.37
CA HIS A 37 1.83 4.81 11.46
C HIS A 37 2.51 3.73 10.64
N TYR A 38 2.93 4.06 9.44
CA TYR A 38 3.71 3.16 8.59
C TYR A 38 4.94 3.85 8.04
N LEU A 39 6.08 3.16 8.17
CA LEU A 39 7.38 3.62 7.73
C LEU A 39 7.72 2.99 6.38
N ASN A 40 8.26 3.78 5.47
CA ASN A 40 8.55 3.34 4.11
C ASN A 40 9.93 2.68 4.02
N ALA A 41 9.93 1.36 3.89
CA ALA A 41 11.13 0.54 3.78
C ALA A 41 11.64 0.39 2.33
N THR A 42 11.03 1.05 1.35
CA THR A 42 11.46 0.97 -0.06
C THR A 42 12.94 1.32 -0.20
N ALA A 43 13.66 0.47 -0.89
CA ALA A 43 15.09 0.64 -1.18
C ALA A 43 15.43 0.07 -2.56
N SER A 44 16.68 0.19 -2.97
CA SER A 44 17.15 -0.26 -4.28
C SER A 44 17.40 -1.77 -4.36
N THR A 45 17.65 -2.42 -3.23
CA THR A 45 17.90 -3.86 -3.14
C THR A 45 17.00 -4.50 -2.08
N MET A 46 16.84 -5.82 -2.16
CA MET A 46 16.07 -6.57 -1.15
C MET A 46 16.78 -6.56 0.22
N GLU A 47 18.10 -6.61 0.22
CA GLU A 47 18.91 -6.58 1.42
C GLU A 47 18.69 -5.27 2.18
N ASP A 48 18.74 -4.13 1.48
CA ASP A 48 18.44 -2.82 2.08
C ASP A 48 16.98 -2.72 2.55
N MET A 49 16.05 -3.30 1.81
CA MET A 49 14.64 -3.33 2.24
C MET A 49 14.44 -4.14 3.51
N TYR A 50 15.10 -5.29 3.63
CA TYR A 50 15.06 -6.07 4.87
C TYR A 50 15.68 -5.32 6.04
N GLU A 51 16.83 -4.65 5.84
CA GLU A 51 17.44 -3.83 6.89
C GLU A 51 16.47 -2.74 7.38
N ARG A 52 15.83 -2.03 6.46
CA ARG A 52 14.85 -0.98 6.80
C ARG A 52 13.60 -1.54 7.47
N ALA A 53 13.06 -2.64 6.94
CA ALA A 53 11.88 -3.27 7.49
C ALA A 53 12.14 -3.83 8.90
N ASN A 54 13.29 -4.43 9.15
CA ASN A 54 13.70 -4.88 10.48
C ASN A 54 13.80 -3.69 11.46
N LEU A 55 14.39 -2.58 11.02
CA LEU A 55 14.43 -1.36 11.83
C LEU A 55 13.04 -0.82 12.16
N CYS A 56 12.07 -0.90 11.22
CA CYS A 56 10.68 -0.54 11.51
C CYS A 56 10.12 -1.36 12.68
N VAL A 57 10.34 -2.66 12.67
CA VAL A 57 9.88 -3.57 13.74
C VAL A 57 10.59 -3.25 15.06
N GLU A 58 11.90 -3.05 15.03
CA GLU A 58 12.70 -2.69 16.21
C GLU A 58 12.22 -1.40 16.86
N LEU A 59 11.75 -0.44 16.07
CA LEU A 59 11.17 0.82 16.55
C LEU A 59 9.71 0.70 17.00
N GLY A 60 9.11 -0.49 16.92
CA GLY A 60 7.74 -0.75 17.34
C GLY A 60 6.68 -0.42 16.30
N SER A 61 7.04 -0.17 15.04
CA SER A 61 6.06 -0.03 13.96
C SER A 61 5.54 -1.41 13.56
N VAL A 62 4.22 -1.57 13.60
CA VAL A 62 3.55 -2.82 13.19
C VAL A 62 3.15 -2.82 11.71
N ILE A 63 3.33 -1.69 11.03
CA ILE A 63 2.98 -1.51 9.63
C ILE A 63 4.24 -1.07 8.87
N VAL A 64 4.63 -1.87 7.88
CA VAL A 64 5.75 -1.56 6.99
C VAL A 64 5.20 -1.20 5.62
N MET A 65 5.61 -0.07 5.09
CA MET A 65 5.23 0.39 3.75
C MET A 65 6.30 0.06 2.73
N ILE A 66 5.87 -0.32 1.55
CA ILE A 66 6.69 -0.46 0.35
C ILE A 66 6.00 0.21 -0.84
N ASP A 67 6.78 0.63 -1.83
CA ASP A 67 6.25 1.23 -3.04
C ASP A 67 6.05 0.20 -4.15
N LEU A 68 5.04 0.39 -4.99
CA LEU A 68 4.73 -0.47 -6.14
C LEU A 68 5.93 -0.59 -7.12
N VAL A 69 6.75 0.45 -7.20
CA VAL A 69 7.90 0.51 -8.13
C VAL A 69 8.98 -0.53 -7.88
N ILE A 70 9.02 -1.19 -6.72
CA ILE A 70 10.00 -2.25 -6.43
C ILE A 70 9.79 -3.49 -7.29
N GLY A 71 8.63 -3.64 -7.90
CA GLY A 71 8.29 -4.74 -8.78
C GLY A 71 7.64 -5.93 -8.08
N TYR A 72 6.97 -6.77 -8.87
CA TYR A 72 6.07 -7.81 -8.36
C TYR A 72 6.78 -8.90 -7.56
N THR A 73 7.95 -9.34 -7.99
CA THR A 73 8.73 -10.35 -7.25
C THR A 73 9.15 -9.84 -5.89
N ALA A 74 9.65 -8.61 -5.81
CA ALA A 74 10.04 -7.98 -4.55
C ALA A 74 8.83 -7.80 -3.62
N ILE A 75 7.67 -7.40 -4.15
CA ILE A 75 6.43 -7.28 -3.37
C ILE A 75 6.01 -8.62 -2.78
N GLN A 76 6.05 -9.71 -3.55
CA GLN A 76 5.75 -11.04 -3.04
C GLN A 76 6.73 -11.50 -1.95
N THR A 77 8.01 -11.17 -2.13
CA THR A 77 9.06 -11.46 -1.14
C THR A 77 8.80 -10.70 0.16
N MET A 78 8.46 -9.41 0.07
CA MET A 78 8.08 -8.61 1.25
C MET A 78 6.77 -9.10 1.88
N GLY A 79 5.81 -9.57 1.10
CA GLY A 79 4.60 -10.20 1.60
C GLY A 79 4.88 -11.49 2.38
N LYS A 80 5.88 -12.27 1.99
CA LYS A 80 6.35 -13.42 2.77
C LYS A 80 7.03 -12.97 4.06
N TRP A 81 7.96 -12.02 3.95
CA TRP A 81 8.67 -11.45 5.09
C TRP A 81 7.71 -10.88 6.15
N SER A 82 6.68 -10.12 5.74
CA SER A 82 5.71 -9.53 6.67
C SER A 82 4.94 -10.57 7.49
N ARG A 83 4.57 -11.69 6.85
CA ARG A 83 3.93 -12.82 7.56
C ARG A 83 4.86 -13.53 8.54
N GLU A 84 6.13 -13.61 8.24
CA GLU A 84 7.16 -14.22 9.11
C GLU A 84 7.52 -13.33 10.30
N ASN A 85 7.26 -12.02 10.19
CA ASN A 85 7.56 -11.01 11.21
C ASN A 85 6.31 -10.40 11.87
N ASP A 86 5.14 -10.97 11.65
CA ASP A 86 3.87 -10.52 12.24
C ASP A 86 3.54 -9.03 11.94
N CYS A 87 3.90 -8.56 10.75
CA CYS A 87 3.72 -7.19 10.30
C CYS A 87 2.61 -7.05 9.27
N ILE A 88 1.98 -5.91 9.26
CA ILE A 88 1.06 -5.47 8.20
C ILE A 88 1.89 -4.89 7.06
N LEU A 89 1.67 -5.38 5.84
CA LEU A 89 2.31 -4.85 4.64
C LEU A 89 1.40 -3.85 3.95
N HIS A 90 1.82 -2.59 3.94
CA HIS A 90 1.14 -1.48 3.31
C HIS A 90 1.80 -1.14 1.97
N LEU A 91 1.03 -1.13 0.89
CA LEU A 91 1.54 -0.82 -0.45
C LEU A 91 1.15 0.58 -0.88
N HIS A 92 2.15 1.43 -1.06
CA HIS A 92 2.00 2.72 -1.73
C HIS A 92 2.11 2.53 -3.24
N ARG A 93 1.21 3.17 -4.00
CA ARG A 93 1.18 3.01 -5.46
C ARG A 93 2.02 4.02 -6.24
N ALA A 94 3.10 4.55 -5.65
CA ALA A 94 4.03 5.43 -6.35
C ALA A 94 4.46 4.83 -7.70
N GLY A 95 4.46 5.66 -8.74
CA GLY A 95 4.80 5.24 -10.10
C GLY A 95 3.67 4.58 -10.90
N ASN A 96 2.53 4.24 -10.30
CA ASN A 96 1.42 3.61 -11.01
C ASN A 96 0.88 4.46 -12.17
N SER A 97 0.92 5.79 -12.07
CA SER A 97 0.46 6.69 -13.12
C SER A 97 1.23 6.53 -14.43
N THR A 98 2.45 6.03 -14.39
CA THR A 98 3.23 5.67 -15.58
C THR A 98 2.50 4.65 -16.45
N TYR A 99 1.75 3.75 -15.83
CA TYR A 99 0.99 2.71 -16.53
C TYR A 99 -0.48 3.10 -16.76
N SER A 100 -1.12 3.75 -15.80
CA SER A 100 -2.56 3.97 -15.80
C SER A 100 -3.01 5.20 -16.62
N ARG A 101 -2.12 6.15 -16.89
CA ARG A 101 -2.42 7.38 -17.65
C ARG A 101 -2.14 7.27 -19.15
N GLN A 102 -1.64 6.16 -19.62
CA GLN A 102 -1.38 5.96 -21.03
C GLN A 102 -2.68 5.71 -21.80
N LYS A 103 -2.83 6.39 -22.95
CA LYS A 103 -4.05 6.27 -23.78
C LYS A 103 -4.08 4.96 -24.61
N ASN A 104 -2.92 4.51 -25.06
CA ASN A 104 -2.81 3.44 -26.07
C ASN A 104 -2.21 2.15 -25.50
N HIS A 105 -1.61 2.19 -24.35
CA HIS A 105 -0.99 1.04 -23.68
C HIS A 105 -0.93 1.28 -22.17
N GLY A 106 -0.61 0.26 -21.41
CA GLY A 106 -0.48 0.34 -19.95
C GLY A 106 -1.23 -0.77 -19.26
N THR A 107 -1.43 -0.60 -17.95
CA THR A 107 -2.14 -1.57 -17.13
C THR A 107 -3.22 -0.87 -16.31
N ASN A 108 -4.44 -1.37 -16.41
CA ASN A 108 -5.51 -0.87 -15.55
C ASN A 108 -5.22 -1.23 -14.09
N PHE A 109 -5.42 -0.28 -13.21
CA PHE A 109 -5.11 -0.45 -11.78
C PHE A 109 -5.90 -1.59 -11.12
N ARG A 110 -7.05 -1.96 -11.63
CA ARG A 110 -7.79 -3.14 -11.18
C ARG A 110 -6.98 -4.44 -11.29
N VAL A 111 -6.17 -4.59 -12.34
CA VAL A 111 -5.26 -5.74 -12.50
C VAL A 111 -4.21 -5.73 -11.38
N ILE A 112 -3.66 -4.57 -11.09
CA ILE A 112 -2.72 -4.39 -9.97
C ILE A 112 -3.39 -4.78 -8.64
N CYS A 113 -4.62 -4.31 -8.38
CA CYS A 113 -5.38 -4.69 -7.19
C CYS A 113 -5.51 -6.22 -7.04
N LYS A 114 -5.83 -6.93 -8.13
CA LYS A 114 -5.90 -8.39 -8.12
C LYS A 114 -4.56 -9.03 -7.77
N TRP A 115 -3.50 -8.60 -8.42
CA TRP A 115 -2.16 -9.16 -8.19
C TRP A 115 -1.66 -8.90 -6.78
N MET A 116 -1.90 -7.72 -6.24
CA MET A 116 -1.47 -7.37 -4.89
C MET A 116 -2.25 -8.14 -3.81
N ARG A 117 -3.55 -8.33 -4.01
CA ARG A 117 -4.34 -9.21 -3.15
C ARG A 117 -3.79 -10.66 -3.17
N MET A 118 -3.45 -11.18 -4.35
CA MET A 118 -2.85 -12.52 -4.49
C MET A 118 -1.44 -12.59 -3.90
N ALA A 119 -0.68 -11.51 -3.96
CA ALA A 119 0.66 -11.43 -3.37
C ALA A 119 0.65 -11.40 -1.82
N GLY A 120 -0.52 -11.16 -1.22
CA GLY A 120 -0.66 -11.11 0.24
C GLY A 120 -0.36 -9.74 0.84
N VAL A 121 -0.52 -8.68 0.07
CA VAL A 121 -0.48 -7.29 0.58
C VAL A 121 -1.73 -7.06 1.44
N ASP A 122 -1.56 -6.42 2.58
CA ASP A 122 -2.67 -6.17 3.53
C ASP A 122 -3.40 -4.86 3.23
N HIS A 123 -2.67 -3.80 2.88
CA HIS A 123 -3.21 -2.48 2.54
C HIS A 123 -2.68 -2.02 1.19
N ILE A 124 -3.52 -1.36 0.39
CA ILE A 124 -3.10 -0.74 -0.88
C ILE A 124 -3.76 0.63 -1.08
N HIS A 125 -3.00 1.62 -1.48
CA HIS A 125 -3.54 2.91 -1.94
C HIS A 125 -4.40 2.70 -3.19
N ALA A 126 -5.70 2.85 -3.07
CA ALA A 126 -6.66 2.59 -4.14
C ALA A 126 -7.33 3.87 -4.70
N GLY A 127 -6.97 5.03 -4.18
CA GLY A 127 -7.61 6.29 -4.50
C GLY A 127 -8.89 6.52 -3.69
N THR A 128 -9.62 7.56 -4.04
CA THR A 128 -10.86 7.93 -3.35
C THR A 128 -11.98 8.19 -4.35
N VAL A 129 -13.21 7.88 -3.96
CA VAL A 129 -14.42 8.17 -4.75
C VAL A 129 -14.65 9.68 -4.84
N VAL A 130 -14.25 10.41 -3.81
CA VAL A 130 -14.28 11.87 -3.74
C VAL A 130 -12.89 12.38 -3.33
N GLY A 131 -12.33 13.32 -4.07
CA GLY A 131 -11.00 13.88 -3.77
C GLY A 131 -10.33 14.50 -4.98
N LYS A 132 -9.05 14.89 -4.83
CA LYS A 132 -8.28 15.60 -5.85
C LYS A 132 -7.84 14.74 -7.04
N LEU A 133 -7.75 13.42 -6.90
CA LEU A 133 -7.22 12.58 -7.95
C LEU A 133 -8.26 12.37 -9.04
N GLU A 134 -7.81 12.48 -10.28
CA GLU A 134 -8.60 12.09 -11.44
C GLU A 134 -8.95 10.61 -11.38
N GLY A 135 -10.21 10.30 -11.59
CA GLY A 135 -10.69 8.93 -11.66
C GLY A 135 -12.20 8.87 -11.77
N ASP A 136 -12.69 7.81 -12.39
CA ASP A 136 -14.11 7.51 -12.40
C ASP A 136 -14.51 6.90 -11.04
N PRO A 137 -15.44 7.49 -10.30
CA PRO A 137 -15.91 6.98 -9.01
C PRO A 137 -16.43 5.53 -9.06
N LEU A 138 -17.03 5.12 -10.16
CA LEU A 138 -17.51 3.75 -10.33
C LEU A 138 -16.34 2.76 -10.48
N MET A 139 -15.31 3.14 -11.22
CA MET A 139 -14.09 2.34 -11.33
C MET A 139 -13.40 2.18 -9.98
N ILE A 140 -13.34 3.23 -9.18
CA ILE A 140 -12.74 3.16 -7.82
C ILE A 140 -13.55 2.22 -6.91
N LYS A 141 -14.87 2.25 -6.98
CA LYS A 141 -15.74 1.26 -6.32
C LYS A 141 -15.41 -0.17 -6.78
N GLY A 142 -15.17 -0.36 -8.07
CA GLY A 142 -14.74 -1.65 -8.62
C GLY A 142 -13.40 -2.12 -8.05
N PHE A 143 -12.45 -1.20 -7.80
CA PHE A 143 -11.21 -1.55 -7.10
C PHE A 143 -11.49 -2.01 -5.67
N TYR A 144 -12.36 -1.31 -4.95
CA TYR A 144 -12.73 -1.69 -3.59
C TYR A 144 -13.40 -3.05 -3.54
N ASN A 145 -14.34 -3.33 -4.44
CA ASN A 145 -15.00 -4.64 -4.52
C ASN A 145 -13.98 -5.74 -4.82
N THR A 146 -13.04 -5.51 -5.76
CA THR A 146 -11.95 -6.45 -6.06
C THR A 146 -11.09 -6.76 -4.83
N LEU A 147 -10.87 -5.79 -3.95
CA LEU A 147 -9.99 -5.92 -2.79
C LEU A 147 -10.72 -6.51 -1.57
N LEU A 148 -12.02 -6.22 -1.40
CA LEU A 148 -12.76 -6.52 -0.18
C LEU A 148 -13.76 -7.69 -0.31
N ASP A 149 -14.36 -7.91 -1.47
CA ASP A 149 -15.39 -8.91 -1.61
C ASP A 149 -14.80 -10.33 -1.63
N PHE A 150 -15.50 -11.28 -1.05
CA PHE A 150 -15.15 -12.71 -1.22
C PHE A 150 -15.57 -13.23 -2.60
N LYS A 151 -16.63 -12.65 -3.15
CA LYS A 151 -17.10 -12.94 -4.50
C LYS A 151 -17.48 -11.64 -5.18
N SER A 152 -16.93 -11.39 -6.34
CA SER A 152 -17.28 -10.25 -7.19
C SER A 152 -18.11 -10.74 -8.36
N GLU A 153 -19.26 -10.13 -8.58
CA GLU A 153 -20.09 -10.37 -9.75
C GLU A 153 -19.72 -9.42 -10.90
N ILE A 154 -20.17 -9.75 -12.10
CA ILE A 154 -19.96 -8.90 -13.28
C ILE A 154 -20.66 -7.55 -13.05
N ASN A 155 -19.91 -6.46 -13.19
CA ASN A 155 -20.41 -5.10 -13.09
C ASN A 155 -19.62 -4.20 -14.04
N LEU A 156 -20.09 -4.08 -15.28
CA LEU A 156 -19.38 -3.37 -16.34
C LEU A 156 -19.14 -1.89 -16.00
N PRO A 157 -20.10 -1.13 -15.43
CA PRO A 157 -19.87 0.24 -14.99
C PRO A 157 -18.72 0.39 -13.98
N GLN A 158 -18.47 -0.63 -13.17
CA GLN A 158 -17.36 -0.67 -12.22
C GLN A 158 -16.09 -1.32 -12.78
N GLY A 159 -16.08 -1.66 -14.06
CA GLY A 159 -14.95 -2.33 -14.70
C GLY A 159 -14.76 -3.78 -14.27
N LEU A 160 -15.76 -4.42 -13.69
CA LEU A 160 -15.74 -5.83 -13.31
C LEU A 160 -16.29 -6.68 -14.48
N PHE A 161 -15.41 -7.14 -15.34
CA PHE A 161 -15.78 -7.86 -16.57
C PHE A 161 -16.03 -9.35 -16.36
N PHE A 162 -15.57 -9.90 -15.25
CA PHE A 162 -15.68 -11.32 -14.93
C PHE A 162 -16.09 -11.51 -13.49
N ALA A 163 -16.92 -12.50 -13.23
CA ALA A 163 -17.15 -12.96 -11.86
C ALA A 163 -15.86 -13.55 -11.30
N GLN A 164 -15.56 -13.27 -10.05
CA GLN A 164 -14.37 -13.73 -9.36
C GLN A 164 -14.74 -14.28 -7.99
N ASP A 165 -14.38 -15.52 -7.76
CA ASP A 165 -14.43 -16.13 -6.42
C ASP A 165 -13.03 -16.09 -5.81
N TRP A 166 -12.91 -15.45 -4.66
CA TRP A 166 -11.65 -15.28 -3.93
C TRP A 166 -11.49 -16.32 -2.80
N ALA A 167 -12.52 -17.09 -2.52
CA ALA A 167 -12.71 -18.13 -1.48
C ALA A 167 -11.71 -18.11 -0.31
N SER A 168 -10.47 -18.54 -0.54
CA SER A 168 -9.46 -18.67 0.53
C SER A 168 -8.52 -17.47 0.65
N LEU A 169 -8.56 -16.50 -0.28
CA LEU A 169 -7.68 -15.35 -0.23
C LEU A 169 -8.21 -14.27 0.73
N ARG A 170 -7.32 -13.77 1.57
CA ARG A 170 -7.61 -12.67 2.47
C ARG A 170 -8.01 -11.41 1.70
N LYS A 171 -8.77 -10.56 2.37
CA LYS A 171 -9.06 -9.21 1.89
C LYS A 171 -7.80 -8.37 1.95
N CYS A 172 -7.67 -7.43 1.01
CA CYS A 172 -6.68 -6.37 1.04
C CYS A 172 -7.44 -5.05 1.28
N VAL A 173 -7.07 -4.29 2.28
CA VAL A 173 -7.79 -3.07 2.65
C VAL A 173 -7.45 -1.93 1.68
N PRO A 174 -8.42 -1.39 0.94
CA PRO A 174 -8.18 -0.21 0.13
C PRO A 174 -8.02 1.02 1.00
N VAL A 175 -6.92 1.73 0.81
CA VAL A 175 -6.66 2.99 1.47
C VAL A 175 -7.17 4.13 0.60
N ALA A 176 -8.12 4.90 1.12
CA ALA A 176 -8.57 6.12 0.46
C ALA A 176 -7.45 7.16 0.50
N SER A 177 -6.87 7.43 -0.66
CA SER A 177 -5.71 8.31 -0.80
C SER A 177 -5.97 9.35 -1.90
N GLY A 178 -5.30 10.49 -1.82
CA GLY A 178 -5.42 11.55 -2.83
C GLY A 178 -6.07 12.83 -2.35
N GLY A 179 -5.87 13.18 -1.10
CA GLY A 179 -6.27 14.46 -0.53
C GLY A 179 -7.78 14.53 -0.29
N MET A 180 -8.22 13.88 0.74
CA MET A 180 -9.54 14.12 1.32
C MET A 180 -9.51 15.46 2.06
N HIS A 181 -10.46 16.30 1.79
CA HIS A 181 -10.66 17.57 2.45
C HIS A 181 -12.00 17.58 3.18
#